data_5f943bbec0413ac92fde9500d1b4fafe
#
_entry.id   5f943bbec0413ac92fde9500d1b4fafe
#
_cell.length_a   1.000
_cell.length_b   1.000
_cell.length_c   1.000
_cell.angle_alpha   90.00
_cell.angle_beta   90.00
_cell.angle_gamma   90.00
#
_symmetry.space_group_name_H-M   'P 1'
#
loop_
_entity.id
_entity.type
_entity.pdbx_description
1 polymer ?
#
loop_
_entity_poly.entity_id
_entity_poly.type
_entity_poly.pdbx_seq_one_letter_code
_entity_poly.pdbx_strand_id
1 'polypeptide(L)' 'GQINEAENILLDNIDYTNNDDVMAAALFYQYLSEKDSEFLINNNYTKEEVLSGFKQLLVQSEYNNLLYMIKDDE' A
#
# COMPACT_ATOMS: atom_id res chain seq x y z
N GLY A 1 9.27 -4.73 13.37
CA GLY A 1 10.26 -3.73 13.01
C GLY A 1 9.64 -2.40 12.64
N GLN A 2 10.47 -1.44 12.36
CA GLN A 2 10.01 -0.09 12.03
C GLN A 2 9.18 -0.04 10.75
N ILE A 3 9.50 -0.88 9.78
CA ILE A 3 8.75 -0.94 8.53
C ILE A 3 7.32 -1.40 8.78
N ASN A 4 7.16 -2.45 9.60
CA ASN A 4 5.84 -2.98 9.92
C ASN A 4 4.99 -1.94 10.66
N GLU A 5 5.60 -1.21 11.58
CA GLU A 5 4.90 -0.16 12.32
C GLU A 5 4.46 0.97 11.39
N ALA A 6 5.34 1.41 10.49
CA ALA A 6 5.02 2.46 9.53
C ALA A 6 3.90 2.01 8.60
N GLU A 7 3.96 0.77 8.12
CA GLU A 7 2.93 0.22 7.26
C GLU A 7 1.59 0.16 7.98
N ASN A 8 1.57 -0.28 9.23
CA ASN A 8 0.34 -0.36 10.01
C ASN A 8 -0.30 1.01 10.19
N ILE A 9 0.51 2.02 10.52
CA ILE A 9 0.01 3.38 10.69
C ILE A 9 -0.57 3.89 9.38
N LEU A 10 0.13 3.66 8.28
CA LEU A 10 -0.29 4.09 6.96
C LEU A 10 -1.63 3.45 6.57
N LEU A 11 -1.74 2.13 6.72
CA LEU A 11 -2.92 1.39 6.30
C LEU A 11 -4.11 1.62 7.23
N ASP A 12 -3.88 1.89 8.50
CA ASP A 12 -4.95 2.19 9.45
C ASP A 12 -5.65 3.52 9.13
N ASN A 13 -4.94 4.43 8.48
CA ASN A 13 -5.44 5.77 8.22
C ASN A 13 -5.77 6.04 6.75
N ILE A 14 -5.53 5.06 5.88
CA ILE A 14 -5.70 5.27 4.44
C ILE A 14 -7.18 5.32 4.05
N ASP A 15 -7.51 6.27 3.18
CA ASP A 15 -8.80 6.33 2.51
C ASP A 15 -8.56 5.93 1.05
N TYR A 16 -9.00 4.74 0.68
CA TYR A 16 -8.77 4.21 -0.67
C TYR A 16 -9.52 4.98 -1.75
N THR A 17 -10.47 5.83 -1.37
CA THR A 17 -11.15 6.71 -2.32
C THR A 17 -10.42 8.03 -2.52
N ASN A 18 -9.41 8.31 -1.71
CA ASN A 18 -8.63 9.54 -1.78
C ASN A 18 -7.33 9.26 -2.54
N ASN A 19 -7.18 9.91 -3.71
CA ASN A 19 -6.02 9.69 -4.56
C ASN A 19 -4.70 10.05 -3.89
N ASP A 20 -4.70 11.09 -3.05
CA ASP A 20 -3.48 11.49 -2.34
C ASP A 20 -3.05 10.42 -1.34
N ASP A 21 -4.01 9.82 -0.64
CA ASP A 21 -3.71 8.73 0.30
C ASP A 21 -3.18 7.51 -0.42
N VAL A 22 -3.79 7.14 -1.54
CA VAL A 22 -3.34 6.00 -2.34
C VAL A 22 -1.94 6.26 -2.89
N MET A 23 -1.69 7.48 -3.35
CA MET A 23 -0.37 7.85 -3.88
C MET A 23 0.69 7.78 -2.78
N ALA A 24 0.38 8.26 -1.58
CA ALA A 24 1.32 8.20 -0.46
C ALA A 24 1.68 6.75 -0.13
N ALA A 25 0.69 5.86 -0.13
CA ALA A 25 0.94 4.43 0.10
C ALA A 25 1.77 3.81 -1.02
N ALA A 26 1.49 4.18 -2.27
CA ALA A 26 2.26 3.69 -3.41
C ALA A 26 3.72 4.10 -3.31
N LEU A 27 3.97 5.34 -2.91
CA LEU A 27 5.34 5.84 -2.72
C LEU A 27 6.06 5.11 -1.60
N PHE A 28 5.34 4.75 -0.54
CA PHE A 28 5.90 3.96 0.55
C PHE A 28 6.41 2.60 0.03
N TYR A 29 5.60 1.89 -0.74
CA TYR A 29 6.01 0.60 -1.29
C TYR A 29 7.10 0.75 -2.35
N GLN A 30 7.06 1.82 -3.14
CA GLN A 30 8.11 2.09 -4.12
C GLN A 30 9.44 2.30 -3.40
N TYR A 31 9.45 3.08 -2.33
CA TYR A 31 10.65 3.30 -1.53
C TYR A 31 11.22 1.98 -1.03
N LEU A 32 10.37 1.09 -0.51
CA LEU A 32 10.80 -0.20 -0.01
C LEU A 32 11.33 -1.09 -1.14
N SER A 33 10.73 -1.01 -2.34
CA SER A 33 11.14 -1.83 -3.47
C SER A 33 12.55 -1.49 -3.96
N GLU A 34 13.03 -0.30 -3.67
CA GLU A 34 14.37 0.14 -4.04
C GLU A 34 15.44 -0.31 -3.04
N LYS A 35 15.03 -0.80 -1.88
CA LYS A 35 15.96 -1.29 -0.87
C LYS A 35 16.39 -2.72 -1.18
N ASP A 36 17.62 -3.07 -0.76
CA ASP A 36 18.08 -4.43 -0.95
C ASP A 36 17.48 -5.39 0.09
N SER A 37 17.62 -6.69 -0.17
CA SER A 37 17.05 -7.72 0.69
C SER A 37 17.58 -7.64 2.12
N GLU A 38 18.86 -7.30 2.27
CA GLU A 38 19.50 -7.22 3.58
C GLU A 38 18.87 -6.13 4.43
N PHE A 39 18.62 -4.96 3.85
CA PHE A 39 17.96 -3.85 4.54
C PHE A 39 16.57 -4.29 5.02
N LEU A 40 15.81 -4.95 4.16
CA LEU A 40 14.46 -5.37 4.49
C LEU A 40 14.46 -6.42 5.59
N ILE A 41 15.33 -7.43 5.47
CA ILE A 41 15.42 -8.51 6.46
C ILE A 41 15.83 -7.95 7.82
N ASN A 42 16.75 -6.98 7.86
CA ASN A 42 17.14 -6.33 9.10
C ASN A 42 15.99 -5.59 9.78
N ASN A 43 14.95 -5.27 9.03
CA ASN A 43 13.75 -4.63 9.53
C ASN A 43 12.57 -5.61 9.63
N ASN A 44 12.84 -6.91 9.59
CA ASN A 44 11.83 -7.97 9.68
C ASN A 44 10.81 -7.88 8.54
N TYR A 45 11.29 -7.61 7.34
CA TYR A 45 10.45 -7.45 6.16
C TYR A 45 11.09 -8.18 4.99
N THR A 46 10.32 -8.50 3.94
CA THR A 46 10.83 -9.20 2.76
C THR A 46 10.37 -8.50 1.49
N LYS A 47 11.05 -8.80 0.37
CA LYS A 47 10.64 -8.27 -0.93
C LYS A 47 9.28 -8.80 -1.35
N GLU A 48 8.94 -10.03 -0.96
CA GLU A 48 7.62 -10.60 -1.22
C GLU A 48 6.54 -9.82 -0.51
N GLU A 49 6.81 -9.38 0.71
CA GLU A 49 5.86 -8.56 1.46
C GLU A 49 5.66 -7.20 0.81
N VAL A 50 6.71 -6.62 0.24
CA VAL A 50 6.60 -5.37 -0.52
C VAL A 50 5.66 -5.54 -1.71
N LEU A 51 5.88 -6.61 -2.49
CA LEU A 51 5.04 -6.90 -3.65
C LEU A 51 3.60 -7.18 -3.26
N SER A 52 3.41 -7.97 -2.21
CA SER A 52 2.06 -8.28 -1.71
C SER A 52 1.33 -7.04 -1.24
N GLY A 53 2.02 -6.16 -0.52
CA GLY A 53 1.44 -4.92 -0.02
C GLY A 53 1.02 -4.01 -1.17
N PHE A 54 1.89 -3.87 -2.17
CA PHE A 54 1.60 -3.05 -3.33
C PHE A 54 0.40 -3.60 -4.12
N LYS A 55 0.36 -4.92 -4.32
CA LYS A 55 -0.78 -5.57 -4.98
C LYS A 55 -2.08 -5.31 -4.23
N GLN A 56 -2.06 -5.46 -2.91
CA GLN A 56 -3.23 -5.21 -2.08
C GLN A 56 -3.71 -3.78 -2.23
N LEU A 57 -2.78 -2.84 -2.25
CA LEU A 57 -3.11 -1.43 -2.43
C LEU A 57 -3.85 -1.20 -3.75
N LEU A 58 -3.33 -1.78 -4.84
CA LEU A 58 -3.94 -1.63 -6.15
C LEU A 58 -5.32 -2.28 -6.21
N VAL A 59 -5.46 -3.47 -5.64
CA VAL A 59 -6.72 -4.19 -5.62
C VAL A 59 -7.78 -3.40 -4.85
N GLN A 60 -7.43 -2.89 -3.67
CA GLN A 60 -8.35 -2.11 -2.86
C GLN A 60 -8.75 -0.82 -3.54
N SER A 61 -7.79 -0.15 -4.18
CA SER A 61 -8.04 1.09 -4.90
C SER A 61 -8.99 0.85 -6.08
N GLU A 62 -8.76 -0.20 -6.87
CA GLU A 62 -9.64 -0.55 -8.00
C GLU A 62 -11.03 -0.93 -7.52
N TYR A 63 -11.12 -1.72 -6.46
CA TYR A 63 -12.40 -2.17 -5.92
C TYR A 63 -13.24 -0.97 -5.50
N ASN A 64 -12.65 -0.03 -4.80
CA ASN A 64 -13.37 1.17 -4.36
C ASN A 64 -13.82 2.04 -5.53
N ASN A 65 -12.98 2.15 -6.56
CA ASN A 65 -13.34 2.88 -7.77
C ASN A 65 -14.51 2.23 -8.50
N LEU A 66 -14.51 0.91 -8.58
CA LEU A 66 -15.61 0.17 -9.22
C LEU A 66 -16.92 0.36 -8.46
N LEU A 67 -16.87 0.30 -7.13
CA LEU A 67 -18.06 0.53 -6.30
C LEU A 67 -18.61 1.94 -6.51
N TYR A 68 -17.71 2.92 -6.60
CA TYR A 68 -18.11 4.29 -6.83
C TYR A 68 -18.80 4.45 -8.19
N MET A 69 -18.26 3.83 -9.22
CA MET A 69 -18.84 3.87 -10.57
C MET A 69 -20.21 3.21 -10.62
N ILE A 70 -20.40 2.10 -9.92
CA ILE A 70 -21.68 1.43 -9.85
C ILE A 70 -22.72 2.32 -9.20
N LYS A 71 -22.33 3.04 -8.16
CA LYS A 71 -23.26 3.97 -7.48
C LYS A 71 -23.67 5.13 -8.38
N ASP A 72 -22.77 5.59 -9.21
CA ASP A 72 -23.03 6.72 -10.10
C ASP A 72 -24.01 6.36 -11.22
N ASP A 73 -24.10 5.08 -11.57
CA ASP A 73 -24.99 4.62 -12.63
C ASP A 73 -26.47 4.57 -12.20
N GLU A 74 -26.72 4.74 -10.93
CA GLU A 74 -28.08 4.77 -10.41
C GLU A 74 -28.63 6.19 -10.39
#